data_fa29738886234dc5a3b2e1541688210e
#
_entry.id   fa29738886234dc5a3b2e1541688210e
#
_cell.length_a   1.000
_cell.length_b   1.000
_cell.length_c   1.000
_cell.angle_alpha   90.00
_cell.angle_beta   90.00
_cell.angle_gamma   90.00
#
_symmetry.space_group_name_H-M   'P 1'
#
loop_
_entity.id
_entity.type
_entity.pdbx_description
1 polymer ?
#
loop_
_entity_poly.entity_id
_entity_poly.type
_entity_poly.pdbx_seq_one_letter_code
_entity_poly.pdbx_strand_id
1 'polypeptide(L)'
;MAMTAYLDIDQGSDFTAAIDLENDNGTPMNLSNVSIYSQFRKSYNSSTAYSFTCEIMDAVNGKFSLKLSGITSSTIKPGRYLYDVEVLNSLTNTKSRVVEGIVTINPEITKIP
;
A
#
# COMPACT_ATOMS: atom_id res chain seq x y z
N MET A 1 -0.71 -14.59 8.25
CA MET A 1 -1.69 -13.61 8.77
C MET A 1 -1.28 -12.21 8.35
N ALA A 2 -2.23 -11.40 7.93
CA ALA A 2 -1.93 -10.05 7.48
C ALA A 2 -1.67 -9.11 8.66
N MET A 3 -0.65 -8.26 8.53
CA MET A 3 -0.37 -7.18 9.46
C MET A 3 -1.39 -6.06 9.25
N THR A 4 -1.85 -5.43 10.32
CA THR A 4 -2.74 -4.28 10.22
C THR A 4 -1.94 -2.99 10.29
N ALA A 5 -2.16 -2.09 9.34
CA ALA A 5 -1.52 -0.78 9.32
C ALA A 5 -2.48 0.27 8.77
N TYR A 6 -2.48 1.45 9.38
CA TYR A 6 -3.30 2.57 8.95
C TYR A 6 -2.40 3.61 8.28
N LEU A 7 -2.87 4.14 7.16
CA LEU A 7 -2.13 5.13 6.38
C LEU A 7 -2.91 6.44 6.34
N ASP A 8 -2.21 7.55 6.55
CA ASP A 8 -2.75 8.91 6.40
C ASP A 8 -2.09 9.57 5.22
N ILE A 9 -2.90 10.04 4.29
CA ILE A 9 -2.44 10.71 3.08
C ILE A 9 -3.07 12.09 3.03
N ASP A 10 -2.24 13.11 2.91
CA ASP A 10 -2.72 14.48 2.69
C ASP A 10 -2.98 14.68 1.20
N GLN A 11 -4.22 15.06 0.87
CA GLN A 11 -4.62 15.29 -0.52
C GLN A 11 -3.69 16.34 -1.15
N GLY A 12 -3.16 16.02 -2.33
CA GLY A 12 -2.25 16.91 -3.04
C GLY A 12 -0.79 16.78 -2.68
N SER A 13 -0.45 16.00 -1.64
CA SER A 13 0.92 15.76 -1.23
C SER A 13 1.42 14.41 -1.75
N ASP A 14 2.72 14.33 -2.01
CA ASP A 14 3.36 13.06 -2.33
C ASP A 14 3.41 12.21 -1.06
N PHE A 15 3.08 10.94 -1.20
CA PHE A 15 3.01 10.01 -0.08
C PHE A 15 3.99 8.85 -0.32
N THR A 16 4.71 8.49 0.73
CA THR A 16 5.56 7.30 0.75
C THR A 16 5.47 6.65 2.13
N ALA A 17 5.24 5.35 2.15
CA ALA A 17 5.29 4.56 3.37
C ALA A 17 6.27 3.41 3.18
N ALA A 18 7.22 3.26 4.11
CA ALA A 18 8.14 2.14 4.13
C ALA A 18 7.57 1.04 5.02
N ILE A 19 7.59 -0.19 4.54
CA ILE A 19 7.01 -1.33 5.25
C ILE A 19 8.05 -2.45 5.31
N ASP A 20 8.21 -3.03 6.50
CA ASP A 20 9.05 -4.19 6.72
C ASP A 20 8.15 -5.39 6.98
N LEU A 21 8.27 -6.41 6.14
CA LEU A 21 7.49 -7.65 6.30
C LEU A 21 8.31 -8.70 7.04
N GLU A 22 7.64 -9.41 7.93
CA GLU A 22 8.22 -10.48 8.71
C GLU A 22 7.41 -11.76 8.56
N ASN A 23 8.11 -12.90 8.66
CA ASN A 23 7.47 -14.20 8.81
C ASN A 23 6.88 -14.33 10.22
N ASP A 24 6.04 -15.33 10.44
CA ASP A 24 5.39 -15.54 11.74
C ASP A 24 6.39 -15.74 12.89
N ASN A 25 7.61 -16.19 12.57
CA ASN A 25 8.67 -16.38 13.56
C ASN A 25 9.51 -15.12 13.83
N GLY A 26 9.14 -13.98 13.23
CA GLY A 26 9.84 -12.71 13.42
C GLY A 26 11.03 -12.47 12.51
N THR A 27 11.39 -13.41 11.64
CA THR A 27 12.46 -13.20 10.67
C THR A 27 11.95 -12.39 9.48
N PRO A 28 12.82 -11.61 8.80
CA PRO A 28 12.40 -10.88 7.61
C PRO A 28 11.88 -11.82 6.53
N MET A 29 10.77 -11.41 5.89
CA MET A 29 10.24 -12.13 4.74
C MET A 29 11.10 -11.85 3.51
N ASN A 30 11.62 -12.91 2.88
CA ASN A 30 12.40 -12.74 1.66
C ASN A 30 11.46 -12.44 0.48
N LEU A 31 11.64 -11.28 -0.15
CA LEU A 31 10.82 -10.83 -1.26
C LEU A 31 11.44 -11.11 -2.63
N SER A 32 12.48 -11.94 -2.68
CA SER A 32 13.05 -12.39 -3.95
C SER A 32 12.01 -13.18 -4.73
N ASN A 33 11.86 -12.92 -6.03
CA ASN A 33 10.86 -13.53 -6.90
C ASN A 33 9.41 -13.21 -6.49
N VAL A 34 9.20 -12.10 -5.78
CA VAL A 34 7.88 -11.65 -5.33
C VAL A 34 7.51 -10.35 -6.03
N SER A 35 6.26 -10.27 -6.48
CA SER A 35 5.67 -9.02 -6.96
C SER A 35 4.68 -8.53 -5.92
N ILE A 36 4.63 -7.22 -5.71
CA ILE A 36 3.80 -6.60 -4.68
C ILE A 36 2.75 -5.72 -5.34
N TYR A 37 1.49 -5.89 -4.92
CA TYR A 37 0.36 -5.12 -5.41
C TYR A 37 -0.40 -4.54 -4.24
N SER A 38 -0.85 -3.30 -4.37
CA SER A 38 -1.66 -2.66 -3.35
C SER A 38 -2.66 -1.72 -3.97
N GLN A 39 -3.92 -1.84 -3.54
CA GLN A 39 -5.01 -0.98 -3.97
C GLN A 39 -5.82 -0.54 -2.76
N PHE A 40 -6.49 0.59 -2.89
CA PHE A 40 -7.49 0.99 -1.90
C PHE A 40 -8.80 1.34 -2.59
N ARG A 41 -9.89 1.07 -1.89
CA ARG A 41 -11.26 1.25 -2.37
C ARG A 41 -12.13 1.79 -1.24
N LYS A 42 -13.21 2.46 -1.61
CA LYS A 42 -14.15 2.98 -0.61
C LYS A 42 -14.80 1.85 0.19
N SER A 43 -15.08 0.73 -0.46
CA SER A 43 -15.61 -0.49 0.15
C SER A 43 -15.12 -1.69 -0.65
N TYR A 44 -15.30 -2.89 -0.10
CA TYR A 44 -14.91 -4.13 -0.79
C TYR A 44 -15.57 -4.29 -2.16
N ASN A 45 -16.79 -3.76 -2.32
CA ASN A 45 -17.56 -3.92 -3.54
C ASN A 45 -17.47 -2.73 -4.50
N SER A 46 -16.62 -1.73 -4.18
CA SER A 46 -16.44 -0.58 -5.07
C SER A 46 -15.81 -1.01 -6.39
N SER A 47 -16.38 -0.52 -7.49
CA SER A 47 -15.80 -0.73 -8.82
C SER A 47 -14.57 0.14 -9.05
N THR A 48 -14.47 1.27 -8.34
CA THR A 48 -13.32 2.18 -8.43
C THR A 48 -12.25 1.77 -7.45
N ALA A 49 -11.03 1.58 -7.94
CA ALA A 49 -9.87 1.27 -7.14
C ALA A 49 -8.74 2.22 -7.49
N TYR A 50 -7.96 2.59 -6.47
CA TYR A 50 -6.74 3.37 -6.65
C TYR A 50 -5.56 2.49 -6.30
N SER A 51 -4.49 2.57 -7.09
CA SER A 51 -3.32 1.71 -6.89
C SER A 51 -2.16 2.50 -6.30
N PHE A 52 -1.48 1.90 -5.33
CA PHE A 52 -0.17 2.39 -4.91
C PHE A 52 0.89 1.87 -5.86
N THR A 53 1.95 2.66 -6.05
CA THR A 53 3.17 2.18 -6.67
C THR A 53 3.97 1.45 -5.60
N CYS A 54 4.27 0.17 -5.83
CA CYS A 54 4.99 -0.65 -4.88
C CYS A 54 6.42 -0.85 -5.37
N GLU A 55 7.40 -0.61 -4.51
CA GLU A 55 8.81 -0.73 -4.86
C GLU A 55 9.53 -1.54 -3.78
N ILE A 56 10.20 -2.61 -4.20
CA ILE A 56 11.01 -3.43 -3.28
C ILE A 56 12.33 -2.72 -3.07
N MET A 57 12.64 -2.37 -1.81
CA MET A 57 13.83 -1.64 -1.44
C MET A 57 14.97 -2.57 -1.03
N ASP A 58 14.65 -3.65 -0.29
CA ASP A 58 15.62 -4.66 0.14
C ASP A 58 14.88 -5.99 0.23
N ALA A 59 15.00 -6.79 -0.82
CA ALA A 59 14.23 -8.01 -0.97
C ALA A 59 14.54 -9.02 0.14
N VAL A 60 15.81 -9.23 0.45
CA VAL A 60 16.22 -10.24 1.46
C VAL A 60 15.69 -9.90 2.83
N ASN A 61 15.61 -8.60 3.16
CA ASN A 61 15.16 -8.13 4.47
C ASN A 61 13.67 -7.72 4.51
N GLY A 62 12.91 -8.04 3.45
CA GLY A 62 11.48 -7.82 3.45
C GLY A 62 11.04 -6.36 3.40
N LYS A 63 11.89 -5.47 2.88
CA LYS A 63 11.62 -4.04 2.88
C LYS A 63 11.07 -3.59 1.53
N PHE A 64 9.91 -2.90 1.58
CA PHE A 64 9.32 -2.30 0.38
C PHE A 64 8.64 -0.98 0.75
N SER A 65 8.27 -0.21 -0.26
CA SER A 65 7.55 1.04 -0.07
C SER A 65 6.27 1.07 -0.89
N LEU A 66 5.28 1.80 -0.36
CA LEU A 66 4.06 2.19 -1.06
C LEU A 66 4.16 3.67 -1.37
N LYS A 67 3.89 4.06 -2.61
CA LYS A 67 3.98 5.45 -3.05
C LYS A 67 2.71 5.87 -3.76
N LEU A 68 2.32 7.12 -3.55
CA LEU A 68 1.22 7.76 -4.28
C LEU A 68 1.61 9.21 -4.54
N SER A 69 1.57 9.62 -5.81
CA SER A 69 1.95 11.00 -6.16
C SER A 69 0.91 12.00 -5.70
N GLY A 70 1.35 13.23 -5.41
CA GLY A 70 0.44 14.33 -5.06
C GLY A 70 -0.54 14.67 -6.17
N ILE A 71 -0.12 14.53 -7.43
CA ILE A 71 -1.00 14.73 -8.58
C ILE A 71 -2.17 13.75 -8.52
N THR A 72 -1.89 12.49 -8.24
CA THR A 72 -2.92 11.45 -8.12
C THR A 72 -3.76 11.69 -6.88
N SER A 73 -3.14 11.93 -5.71
CA SER A 73 -3.90 12.10 -4.47
C SER A 73 -4.82 13.32 -4.51
N SER A 74 -4.47 14.36 -5.27
CA SER A 74 -5.31 15.55 -5.42
C SER A 74 -6.64 15.25 -6.09
N THR A 75 -6.75 14.16 -6.85
CA THR A 75 -7.98 13.76 -7.54
C THR A 75 -8.86 12.84 -6.71
N ILE A 76 -8.38 12.39 -5.55
CA ILE A 76 -9.11 11.43 -4.72
C ILE A 76 -9.93 12.17 -3.68
N LYS A 77 -11.23 11.84 -3.61
CA LYS A 77 -12.12 12.47 -2.65
C LYS A 77 -11.67 12.18 -1.23
N PRO A 78 -11.60 13.19 -0.34
CA PRO A 78 -11.25 12.95 1.07
C PRO A 78 -12.19 11.95 1.74
N GLY A 79 -11.67 11.21 2.69
CA GLY A 79 -12.43 10.22 3.44
C GLY A 79 -11.60 8.99 3.75
N ARG A 80 -12.29 7.95 4.20
CA ARG A 80 -11.65 6.70 4.61
C ARG A 80 -11.88 5.62 3.56
N TYR A 81 -10.83 4.87 3.28
CA TYR A 81 -10.80 3.83 2.27
C TYR A 81 -10.24 2.55 2.89
N LEU A 82 -10.65 1.40 2.37
CA LEU A 82 -10.06 0.11 2.72
C LEU A 82 -8.91 -0.18 1.78
N TYR A 83 -7.82 -0.74 2.30
CA TYR A 83 -6.70 -1.14 1.45
C TYR A 83 -6.11 -2.47 1.92
N ASP A 84 -5.39 -3.10 1.02
CA ASP A 84 -4.54 -4.22 1.36
C ASP A 84 -3.26 -4.20 0.52
N VAL A 85 -2.32 -5.02 0.92
CA VAL A 85 -1.12 -5.31 0.15
C VAL A 85 -1.09 -6.82 -0.06
N GLU A 86 -0.98 -7.22 -1.32
CA GLU A 86 -0.88 -8.61 -1.69
C GLU A 86 0.46 -8.88 -2.36
N VAL A 87 1.01 -10.05 -2.09
CA VAL A 87 2.26 -10.50 -2.70
C VAL A 87 1.98 -11.73 -3.57
N LEU A 88 2.63 -11.77 -4.72
CA LEU A 88 2.58 -12.89 -5.64
C LEU A 88 3.99 -13.47 -5.76
N ASN A 89 4.16 -14.72 -5.36
CA ASN A 89 5.42 -15.44 -5.54
C ASN A 89 5.42 -16.08 -6.92
N SER A 90 6.34 -15.65 -7.80
CA SER A 90 6.37 -16.11 -9.18
C SER A 90 6.87 -17.55 -9.33
N LEU A 91 7.62 -18.07 -8.36
CA LEU A 91 8.12 -19.45 -8.41
C LEU A 91 7.04 -20.46 -8.05
N THR A 92 6.19 -20.14 -7.07
CA THR A 92 5.14 -21.04 -6.59
C THR A 92 3.76 -20.67 -7.09
N ASN A 93 3.65 -19.50 -7.73
CA ASN A 93 2.38 -18.91 -8.18
C ASN A 93 1.34 -18.78 -7.05
N THR A 94 1.82 -18.50 -5.84
CA THR A 94 0.96 -18.31 -4.67
C THR A 94 0.77 -16.83 -4.38
N LYS A 95 -0.43 -16.48 -3.92
CA LYS A 95 -0.80 -15.11 -3.52
C LYS A 95 -1.13 -15.09 -2.06
N SER A 96 -0.76 -14.01 -1.38
CA SER A 96 -1.10 -13.80 0.03
C SER A 96 -1.36 -12.34 0.29
N ARG A 97 -2.34 -12.06 1.15
CA ARG A 97 -2.49 -10.71 1.71
C ARG A 97 -1.53 -10.62 2.89
N VAL A 98 -0.68 -9.60 2.89
CA VAL A 98 0.35 -9.43 3.92
C VAL A 98 0.12 -8.19 4.79
N VAL A 99 -0.60 -7.21 4.29
CA VAL A 99 -0.98 -5.99 5.04
C VAL A 99 -2.42 -5.67 4.71
N GLU A 100 -3.16 -5.17 5.70
CA GLU A 100 -4.51 -4.65 5.50
C GLU A 100 -4.77 -3.49 6.45
N GLY A 101 -5.74 -2.66 6.13
CA GLY A 101 -6.10 -1.55 7.00
C GLY A 101 -6.92 -0.49 6.30
N ILE A 102 -6.77 0.73 6.79
CA ILE A 102 -7.53 1.88 6.33
C ILE A 102 -6.56 2.96 5.84
N VAL A 103 -6.89 3.54 4.70
CA VAL A 103 -6.25 4.76 4.19
C VAL A 103 -7.20 5.91 4.45
N THR A 104 -6.71 6.95 5.11
CA THR A 104 -7.46 8.19 5.30
C THR A 104 -6.87 9.26 4.39
N ILE A 105 -7.70 9.82 3.52
CA ILE A 105 -7.31 10.96 2.67
C ILE A 105 -7.81 12.22 3.37
N ASN A 106 -6.88 13.05 3.83
CA ASN A 106 -7.19 14.31 4.49
C ASN A 106 -7.34 15.42 3.46
N PRO A 107 -8.37 16.28 3.58
CA PRO A 107 -8.61 17.31 2.58
C PRO A 107 -7.50 18.37 2.57
N GLU A 108 -7.21 18.87 1.39
CA GLU A 108 -6.24 19.92 1.18
C GLU A 108 -6.87 21.28 1.46
N ILE A 109 -6.17 22.15 2.20
CA ILE A 109 -6.60 23.52 2.47
C ILE A 109 -5.96 24.46 1.47
N THR A 110 -4.62 24.40 1.37
CA THR A 110 -3.88 25.26 0.43
C THR A 110 -3.86 24.61 -0.95
N LYS A 111 -4.30 25.34 -1.95
CA LYS A 111 -4.29 24.87 -3.34
C LYS A 111 -3.14 25.53 -4.08
N ILE A 112 -2.16 24.73 -4.49
CA ILE A 112 -1.02 25.21 -5.27
C ILE A 112 -1.44 25.17 -6.75
N PRO A 113 -1.33 26.34 -7.50
CA PRO A 113 -1.74 26.38 -8.91
C PRO A 113 -0.83 25.54 -9.81
#